data_517c68a299ec2a97eaa7574583fec4d1
#
_entry.id   517c68a299ec2a97eaa7574583fec4d1
#
_cell.length_a   1.000
_cell.length_b   1.000
_cell.length_c   1.000
_cell.angle_alpha   90.00
_cell.angle_beta   90.00
_cell.angle_gamma   90.00
#
_symmetry.space_group_name_H-M   'P 1'
#
loop_
_entity.id
_entity.type
_entity.pdbx_description
1 polymer ?
#
loop_
_entity_poly.entity_id
_entity_poly.type
_entity_poly.pdbx_seq_one_letter_code
_entity_poly.pdbx_strand_id
1 'polypeptide(L)'
;MGEQMFFNERKIHSVNELLTAVESHARLANRTPIWYRGSTNHRHSLVPSIGRSPFKLEQEGALINAFKQNAIQFVDYRPQSEWEWLFLARHHSIPTRLLDWSESPLIGLYFAINGIGDLTKNDRRDGALWLLLPAELNQQAGITSTNKYDLPIFEDDNINLRNYRPSIMASERATRLTPAAGIAIRHSKRMQA
;
A
#
# COMPACT_ATOMS: atom_id res chain seq x y z
N MET A 1 -17.52 -13.68 -14.32
CA MET A 1 -16.66 -14.81 -13.92
C MET A 1 -15.42 -14.17 -13.30
N GLY A 2 -15.37 -14.09 -11.98
CA GLY A 2 -14.22 -13.47 -11.29
C GLY A 2 -13.02 -14.40 -11.40
N GLU A 3 -11.96 -13.95 -12.03
CA GLU A 3 -10.66 -14.60 -11.91
C GLU A 3 -10.24 -14.55 -10.46
N GLN A 4 -10.17 -15.74 -9.85
CA GLN A 4 -9.60 -15.91 -8.54
C GLN A 4 -8.14 -15.48 -8.62
N MET A 5 -7.78 -14.43 -7.90
CA MET A 5 -6.39 -14.05 -7.66
C MET A 5 -5.73 -15.24 -6.95
N PHE A 6 -4.91 -16.00 -7.67
CA PHE A 6 -4.21 -17.14 -7.11
C PHE A 6 -3.10 -16.63 -6.19
N PHE A 7 -3.36 -16.69 -4.89
CA PHE A 7 -2.30 -16.53 -3.90
C PHE A 7 -1.50 -17.83 -3.85
N ASN A 8 -0.30 -17.81 -4.38
CA ASN A 8 0.62 -18.93 -4.25
C ASN A 8 1.42 -18.72 -2.96
N GLU A 9 0.97 -19.37 -1.89
CA GLU A 9 1.59 -19.26 -0.58
C GLU A 9 2.78 -20.24 -0.48
N ARG A 10 3.95 -19.73 -0.08
CA ARG A 10 5.15 -20.53 0.14
C ARG A 10 5.73 -20.22 1.51
N LYS A 11 6.04 -21.26 2.29
CA LYS A 11 6.80 -21.09 3.53
C LYS A 11 8.28 -20.90 3.23
N ILE A 12 8.87 -19.89 3.89
CA ILE A 12 10.27 -19.50 3.79
C ILE A 12 10.91 -19.58 5.17
N HIS A 13 12.04 -20.29 5.28
CA HIS A 13 12.71 -20.53 6.55
C HIS A 13 14.07 -19.83 6.67
N SER A 14 14.55 -19.21 5.59
CA SER A 14 15.81 -18.49 5.61
C SER A 14 15.80 -17.29 4.65
N VAL A 15 16.71 -16.34 4.88
CA VAL A 15 16.91 -15.20 3.97
C VAL A 15 17.35 -15.67 2.58
N ASN A 16 18.16 -16.71 2.50
CA ASN A 16 18.60 -17.26 1.20
C ASN A 16 17.43 -17.84 0.41
N GLU A 17 16.52 -18.58 1.06
CA GLU A 17 15.30 -19.06 0.41
C GLU A 17 14.42 -17.91 -0.06
N LEU A 18 14.32 -16.83 0.73
CA LEU A 18 13.59 -15.64 0.33
C LEU A 18 14.19 -15.02 -0.93
N LEU A 19 15.50 -14.77 -0.94
CA LEU A 19 16.17 -14.15 -2.08
C LEU A 19 16.03 -15.02 -3.34
N THR A 20 16.16 -16.33 -3.22
CA THR A 20 15.94 -17.27 -4.33
C THR A 20 14.50 -17.22 -4.86
N ALA A 21 13.50 -17.14 -3.96
CA ALA A 21 12.11 -17.02 -4.36
C ALA A 21 11.84 -15.68 -5.05
N VAL A 22 12.35 -14.59 -4.50
CA VAL A 22 12.25 -13.23 -5.10
C VAL A 22 12.87 -13.20 -6.50
N GLU A 23 14.06 -13.75 -6.67
CA GLU A 23 14.74 -13.81 -7.97
C GLU A 23 13.92 -14.61 -8.99
N SER A 24 13.36 -15.74 -8.58
CA SER A 24 12.50 -16.57 -9.43
C SER A 24 11.27 -15.79 -9.90
N HIS A 25 10.60 -15.07 -8.98
CA HIS A 25 9.43 -14.23 -9.32
C HIS A 25 9.82 -13.06 -10.22
N ALA A 26 10.96 -12.42 -9.98
CA ALA A 26 11.45 -11.32 -10.82
C ALA A 26 11.71 -11.77 -12.26
N ARG A 27 12.22 -12.99 -12.45
CA ARG A 27 12.39 -13.58 -13.79
C ARG A 27 11.05 -13.86 -14.47
N LEU A 28 10.08 -14.44 -13.75
CA LEU A 28 8.73 -14.71 -14.26
C LEU A 28 7.99 -13.43 -14.61
N ALA A 29 8.13 -12.40 -13.78
CA ALA A 29 7.56 -11.07 -14.02
C ALA A 29 8.29 -10.29 -15.14
N ASN A 30 9.19 -10.92 -15.90
CA ASN A 30 9.94 -10.30 -16.99
C ASN A 30 10.59 -8.97 -16.55
N ARG A 31 11.17 -8.96 -15.35
CA ARG A 31 11.80 -7.81 -14.68
C ARG A 31 10.92 -6.56 -14.53
N THR A 32 9.58 -6.72 -14.49
CA THR A 32 8.70 -5.64 -14.06
C THR A 32 8.97 -5.33 -12.59
N PRO A 33 8.75 -4.09 -12.13
CA PRO A 33 8.85 -3.76 -10.73
C PRO A 33 7.97 -4.70 -9.88
N ILE A 34 8.54 -5.20 -8.79
CA ILE A 34 7.81 -5.94 -7.76
C ILE A 34 7.88 -5.12 -6.50
N TRP A 35 6.75 -4.95 -5.85
CA TRP A 35 6.66 -4.30 -4.56
C TRP A 35 6.43 -5.31 -3.44
N TYR A 36 7.01 -5.03 -2.29
CA TYR A 36 7.03 -5.93 -1.14
C TYR A 36 6.41 -5.25 0.06
N ARG A 37 5.63 -6.00 0.82
CA ARG A 37 5.03 -5.54 2.07
C ARG A 37 5.10 -6.65 3.12
N GLY A 38 5.68 -6.34 4.28
CA GLY A 38 5.70 -7.23 5.43
C GLY A 38 4.45 -7.09 6.30
N SER A 39 4.00 -8.21 6.85
CA SER A 39 3.00 -8.28 7.90
C SER A 39 3.48 -9.22 9.00
N THR A 40 3.39 -8.80 10.26
CA THR A 40 3.81 -9.61 11.42
C THR A 40 2.90 -10.79 11.72
N ASN A 41 1.81 -10.92 10.98
CA ASN A 41 0.89 -12.04 11.10
C ASN A 41 0.39 -12.41 9.70
N HIS A 42 0.66 -13.63 9.28
CA HIS A 42 0.25 -14.17 7.97
C HIS A 42 -1.29 -14.19 7.78
N ARG A 43 -2.05 -14.19 8.87
CA ARG A 43 -3.53 -14.16 8.82
C ARG A 43 -4.10 -12.76 8.57
N HIS A 44 -3.27 -11.72 8.63
CA HIS A 44 -3.72 -10.37 8.35
C HIS A 44 -3.92 -10.20 6.84
N SER A 45 -5.14 -9.87 6.45
CA SER A 45 -5.46 -9.50 5.08
C SER A 45 -4.86 -8.14 4.73
N LEU A 46 -4.72 -7.85 3.41
CA LEU A 46 -4.25 -6.56 2.88
C LEU A 46 -5.34 -5.48 3.03
N VAL A 47 -5.82 -5.26 4.24
CA VAL A 47 -6.77 -4.20 4.55
C VAL A 47 -6.03 -3.00 5.12
N PRO A 48 -6.19 -1.79 4.56
CA PRO A 48 -5.65 -0.55 5.11
C PRO A 48 -6.13 -0.30 6.55
N SER A 49 -5.36 0.50 7.31
CA SER A 49 -5.65 0.75 8.73
C SER A 49 -7.05 1.32 8.98
N ILE A 50 -7.54 2.19 8.10
CA ILE A 50 -8.89 2.77 8.21
C ILE A 50 -10.01 1.73 8.04
N GLY A 51 -9.75 0.63 7.35
CA GLY A 51 -10.72 -0.46 7.17
C GLY A 51 -10.68 -1.51 8.28
N ARG A 52 -9.84 -1.34 9.31
CA ARG A 52 -9.74 -2.26 10.45
C ARG A 52 -10.52 -1.69 11.63
N SER A 53 -11.26 -2.57 12.36
CA SER A 53 -11.91 -2.15 13.60
C SER A 53 -10.91 -1.46 14.57
N PRO A 54 -11.28 -0.39 15.26
CA PRO A 54 -12.64 0.21 15.34
C PRO A 54 -12.97 1.24 14.25
N PHE A 55 -12.06 1.50 13.32
CA PHE A 55 -12.22 2.54 12.31
C PHE A 55 -13.13 2.10 11.15
N LYS A 56 -13.69 3.10 10.47
CA LYS A 56 -14.49 2.94 9.24
C LYS A 56 -14.04 3.93 8.19
N LEU A 57 -14.15 3.57 6.93
CA LEU A 57 -13.71 4.40 5.82
C LEU A 57 -14.37 5.78 5.79
N GLU A 58 -15.62 5.87 6.23
CA GLU A 58 -16.38 7.13 6.32
C GLU A 58 -15.75 8.12 7.31
N GLN A 59 -14.96 7.65 8.26
CA GLN A 59 -14.29 8.48 9.26
C GLN A 59 -12.97 9.09 8.75
N GLU A 60 -12.43 8.61 7.63
CA GLU A 60 -11.13 9.06 7.13
C GLU A 60 -11.08 10.56 6.90
N GLY A 61 -12.11 11.14 6.27
CA GLY A 61 -12.18 12.58 6.05
C GLY A 61 -12.12 13.40 7.34
N ALA A 62 -12.84 12.97 8.36
CA ALA A 62 -12.82 13.62 9.67
C ALA A 62 -11.44 13.50 10.35
N LEU A 63 -10.82 12.33 10.29
CA LEU A 63 -9.48 12.11 10.85
C LEU A 63 -8.43 12.96 10.14
N ILE A 64 -8.47 13.05 8.82
CA ILE A 64 -7.55 13.89 8.04
C ILE A 64 -7.76 15.37 8.35
N ASN A 65 -9.01 15.84 8.48
CA ASN A 65 -9.29 17.23 8.84
C ASN A 65 -8.81 17.57 10.26
N ALA A 66 -9.05 16.69 11.22
CA ALA A 66 -8.52 16.88 12.58
C ALA A 66 -6.99 16.89 12.58
N PHE A 67 -6.35 16.00 11.82
CA PHE A 67 -4.91 15.99 11.65
C PHE A 67 -4.39 17.30 11.04
N LYS A 68 -5.00 17.80 9.95
CA LYS A 68 -4.63 19.09 9.33
C LYS A 68 -4.65 20.24 10.33
N GLN A 69 -5.73 20.35 11.12
CA GLN A 69 -5.88 21.42 12.10
C GLN A 69 -4.76 21.42 13.16
N ASN A 70 -4.32 20.23 13.58
CA ASN A 70 -3.30 20.09 14.61
C ASN A 70 -1.88 20.14 14.06
N ALA A 71 -1.66 19.63 12.86
CA ALA A 71 -0.32 19.51 12.28
C ALA A 71 0.19 20.79 11.61
N ILE A 72 -0.69 21.70 11.17
CA ILE A 72 -0.34 22.84 10.33
C ILE A 72 0.74 23.76 10.91
N GLN A 73 0.82 23.83 12.23
CA GLN A 73 1.82 24.65 12.94
C GLN A 73 3.18 23.97 13.12
N PHE A 74 3.27 22.66 12.81
CA PHE A 74 4.46 21.84 13.02
C PHE A 74 5.09 21.35 11.72
N VAL A 75 4.46 21.63 10.57
CA VAL A 75 5.00 21.21 9.28
C VAL A 75 5.85 22.31 8.67
N ASP A 76 7.11 21.99 8.35
CA ASP A 76 8.03 22.92 7.67
C ASP A 76 7.58 23.23 6.25
N TYR A 77 6.99 22.25 5.58
CA TYR A 77 6.39 22.36 4.26
C TYR A 77 4.90 22.10 4.32
N ARG A 78 4.08 23.06 3.93
CA ARG A 78 2.63 22.92 3.93
C ARG A 78 2.19 22.09 2.72
N PRO A 79 1.55 20.92 2.94
CA PRO A 79 0.99 20.13 1.86
C PRO A 79 0.00 20.92 1.02
N GLN A 80 0.14 20.85 -0.31
CA GLN A 80 -0.67 21.61 -1.26
C GLN A 80 -1.89 20.83 -1.76
N SER A 81 -1.86 19.50 -1.64
CA SER A 81 -2.90 18.61 -2.14
C SER A 81 -3.51 17.74 -1.05
N GLU A 82 -4.71 17.19 -1.31
CA GLU A 82 -5.34 16.22 -0.42
C GLU A 82 -4.48 14.97 -0.22
N TRP A 83 -3.79 14.62 -1.24
CA TRP A 83 -2.94 13.44 -1.22
C TRP A 83 -1.70 13.66 -0.37
N GLU A 84 -1.04 14.79 -0.50
CA GLU A 84 0.11 15.11 0.35
C GLU A 84 -0.30 15.08 1.83
N TRP A 85 -1.49 15.59 2.15
CA TRP A 85 -2.05 15.46 3.49
C TRP A 85 -2.33 14.02 3.90
N LEU A 86 -2.80 13.19 2.97
CA LEU A 86 -3.06 11.77 3.23
C LEU A 86 -1.76 11.01 3.50
N PHE A 87 -0.70 11.28 2.72
CA PHE A 87 0.62 10.69 2.95
C PHE A 87 1.22 11.16 4.27
N LEU A 88 1.17 12.46 4.56
CA LEU A 88 1.66 13.00 5.81
C LEU A 88 0.92 12.39 7.00
N ALA A 89 -0.39 12.31 6.93
CA ALA A 89 -1.20 11.65 7.95
C ALA A 89 -0.80 10.18 8.12
N ARG A 90 -0.58 9.46 7.00
CA ARG A 90 -0.11 8.08 7.03
C ARG A 90 1.26 7.95 7.69
N HIS A 91 2.19 8.86 7.40
CA HIS A 91 3.51 8.90 8.02
C HIS A 91 3.43 9.09 9.54
N HIS A 92 2.46 9.86 10.01
CA HIS A 92 2.16 10.06 11.44
C HIS A 92 1.19 9.02 12.01
N SER A 93 1.07 7.85 11.40
CA SER A 93 0.27 6.71 11.89
C SER A 93 -1.24 6.98 12.00
N ILE A 94 -1.75 8.04 11.39
CA ILE A 94 -3.19 8.26 11.28
C ILE A 94 -3.78 7.16 10.39
N PRO A 95 -4.90 6.53 10.77
CA PRO A 95 -5.55 5.54 9.94
C PRO A 95 -5.98 6.10 8.59
N THR A 96 -5.49 5.51 7.52
CA THR A 96 -5.76 5.91 6.13
C THR A 96 -6.02 4.70 5.25
N ARG A 97 -6.53 4.96 4.03
CA ARG A 97 -6.72 3.98 2.95
C ARG A 97 -5.43 3.49 2.29
N LEU A 98 -4.28 4.00 2.70
CA LEU A 98 -3.00 3.66 2.10
C LEU A 98 -2.41 2.39 2.72
N LEU A 99 -1.78 1.60 1.86
CA LEU A 99 -0.89 0.51 2.24
C LEU A 99 0.51 0.82 1.70
N ASP A 100 1.49 0.87 2.60
CA ASP A 100 2.87 1.13 2.23
C ASP A 100 3.51 -0.12 1.64
N TRP A 101 4.26 0.08 0.57
CA TRP A 101 5.02 -0.94 -0.11
C TRP A 101 6.46 -0.48 -0.31
N SER A 102 7.39 -1.42 -0.42
CA SER A 102 8.80 -1.17 -0.69
C SER A 102 9.23 -1.91 -1.95
N GLU A 103 10.17 -1.35 -2.70
CA GLU A 103 10.83 -2.05 -3.81
C GLU A 103 11.92 -3.03 -3.31
N SER A 104 12.25 -2.99 -2.01
CA SER A 104 13.22 -3.89 -1.40
C SER A 104 12.53 -5.04 -0.66
N PRO A 105 12.80 -6.30 -1.04
CA PRO A 105 12.29 -7.47 -0.31
C PRO A 105 12.80 -7.54 1.13
N LEU A 106 14.00 -7.03 1.40
CA LEU A 106 14.58 -7.03 2.75
C LEU A 106 13.89 -6.01 3.67
N ILE A 107 13.46 -4.87 3.14
CA ILE A 107 12.60 -3.94 3.90
C ILE A 107 11.25 -4.58 4.19
N GLY A 108 10.66 -5.24 3.21
CA GLY A 108 9.43 -6.02 3.42
C GLY A 108 9.62 -7.10 4.50
N LEU A 109 10.71 -7.86 4.44
CA LEU A 109 11.06 -8.85 5.44
C LEU A 109 11.22 -8.24 6.84
N TYR A 110 11.92 -7.10 6.94
CA TYR A 110 12.06 -6.38 8.21
C TYR A 110 10.69 -6.13 8.85
N PHE A 111 9.73 -5.61 8.10
CA PHE A 111 8.37 -5.37 8.62
C PHE A 111 7.58 -6.66 8.89
N ALA A 112 7.93 -7.77 8.26
CA ALA A 112 7.30 -9.06 8.54
C ALA A 112 7.75 -9.66 9.89
N ILE A 113 9.01 -9.38 10.30
CA ILE A 113 9.60 -9.96 11.52
C ILE A 113 9.71 -8.95 12.67
N ASN A 114 9.73 -7.66 12.38
CA ASN A 114 9.84 -6.61 13.40
C ASN A 114 8.51 -6.43 14.12
N GLY A 115 8.48 -6.75 15.41
CA GLY A 115 7.26 -6.73 16.22
C GLY A 115 6.52 -8.09 16.26
N ILE A 116 7.11 -9.14 15.71
CA ILE A 116 6.80 -10.49 16.14
C ILE A 116 7.21 -10.54 17.61
N GLY A 117 6.21 -10.57 18.49
CA GLY A 117 6.27 -10.28 19.90
C GLY A 117 7.42 -10.94 20.67
N ASP A 118 7.58 -10.50 21.87
CA ASP A 118 8.56 -11.04 22.83
C ASP A 118 8.70 -12.55 22.67
N LEU A 119 9.83 -13.00 22.10
CA LEU A 119 10.12 -14.41 21.84
C LEU A 119 10.05 -15.29 23.11
N THR A 120 9.97 -14.64 24.26
CA THR A 120 9.78 -15.26 25.58
C THR A 120 8.32 -15.65 25.85
N LYS A 121 7.36 -15.05 25.15
CA LYS A 121 5.95 -15.43 25.23
C LYS A 121 5.65 -16.36 24.07
N ASN A 122 5.09 -17.51 24.32
CA ASN A 122 4.72 -18.59 23.38
C ASN A 122 3.88 -18.13 22.15
N ASP A 123 3.93 -16.88 21.75
CA ASP A 123 3.20 -16.25 20.66
C ASP A 123 4.06 -16.26 19.38
N ARG A 124 4.43 -17.47 18.95
CA ARG A 124 5.13 -17.70 17.68
C ARG A 124 4.12 -17.56 16.54
N ARG A 125 3.98 -16.34 16.01
CA ARG A 125 3.21 -16.11 14.79
C ARG A 125 4.15 -16.08 13.60
N ASP A 126 3.73 -16.72 12.51
CA ASP A 126 4.41 -16.58 11.24
C ASP A 126 4.09 -15.19 10.67
N GLY A 127 5.11 -14.45 10.27
CA GLY A 127 4.96 -13.25 9.46
C GLY A 127 4.66 -13.61 8.01
N ALA A 128 4.20 -12.64 7.23
CA ALA A 128 4.00 -12.79 5.79
C ALA A 128 4.74 -11.69 5.02
N LEU A 129 5.34 -12.06 3.90
CA LEU A 129 5.83 -11.13 2.91
C LEU A 129 4.93 -11.20 1.67
N TRP A 130 4.26 -10.12 1.39
CA TRP A 130 3.41 -9.94 0.22
C TRP A 130 4.23 -9.42 -0.94
N LEU A 131 3.99 -9.96 -2.12
CA LEU A 131 4.55 -9.50 -3.39
C LEU A 131 3.43 -8.96 -4.25
N LEU A 132 3.62 -7.78 -4.80
CA LEU A 132 2.67 -7.11 -5.68
C LEU A 132 3.33 -6.77 -7.00
N LEU A 133 2.65 -7.05 -8.09
CA LEU A 133 2.98 -6.57 -9.43
C LEU A 133 2.16 -5.29 -9.69
N PRO A 134 2.73 -4.10 -9.43
CA PRO A 134 1.96 -2.86 -9.42
C PRO A 134 1.39 -2.49 -10.80
N ALA A 135 2.10 -2.82 -11.86
CA ALA A 135 1.63 -2.58 -13.23
C ALA A 135 0.40 -3.42 -13.56
N GLU A 136 0.38 -4.69 -13.13
CA GLU A 136 -0.76 -5.60 -13.35
C GLU A 136 -1.98 -5.15 -12.54
N LEU A 137 -1.78 -4.74 -11.28
CA LEU A 137 -2.85 -4.17 -10.47
C LEU A 137 -3.47 -2.95 -11.15
N ASN A 138 -2.63 -2.04 -11.66
CA ASN A 138 -3.10 -0.84 -12.35
C ASN A 138 -3.84 -1.17 -13.64
N GLN A 139 -3.35 -2.15 -14.39
CA GLN A 139 -4.04 -2.63 -15.59
C GLN A 139 -5.44 -3.19 -15.26
N GLN A 140 -5.57 -3.96 -14.18
CA GLN A 140 -6.88 -4.42 -13.70
C GLN A 140 -7.78 -3.27 -13.24
N ALA A 141 -7.19 -2.18 -12.75
CA ALA A 141 -7.91 -0.95 -12.41
C ALA A 141 -8.29 -0.08 -13.63
N GLY A 142 -7.98 -0.54 -14.86
CA GLY A 142 -8.22 0.21 -16.08
C GLY A 142 -7.20 1.33 -16.33
N ILE A 143 -6.10 1.35 -15.59
CA ILE A 143 -5.01 2.29 -15.79
C ILE A 143 -4.01 1.63 -16.74
N THR A 144 -4.12 1.98 -18.01
CA THR A 144 -3.19 1.49 -19.04
C THR A 144 -2.06 2.49 -19.23
N SER A 145 -0.83 2.03 -19.08
CA SER A 145 0.37 2.73 -19.51
C SER A 145 1.00 2.01 -20.70
N THR A 146 1.55 2.75 -21.63
CA THR A 146 2.33 2.20 -22.75
C THR A 146 3.62 1.55 -22.28
N ASN A 147 4.08 1.92 -21.10
CA ASN A 147 5.29 1.38 -20.48
C ASN A 147 4.94 0.73 -19.14
N LYS A 148 5.20 -0.57 -19.01
CA LYS A 148 4.99 -1.36 -17.78
C LYS A 148 5.78 -0.86 -16.55
N TYR A 149 6.76 0.00 -16.76
CA TYR A 149 7.54 0.62 -15.68
C TYR A 149 6.98 1.97 -15.25
N ASP A 150 6.04 2.51 -16.02
CA ASP A 150 5.45 3.81 -15.82
C ASP A 150 4.24 3.71 -14.89
N LEU A 151 4.53 3.75 -13.60
CA LEU A 151 3.49 3.78 -12.58
C LEU A 151 3.03 5.23 -12.38
N PRO A 152 1.73 5.47 -12.18
CA PRO A 152 1.23 6.80 -11.91
C PRO A 152 2.03 7.45 -10.78
N ILE A 153 2.61 8.60 -11.09
CA ILE A 153 3.22 9.47 -10.10
C ILE A 153 2.11 10.29 -9.49
N PHE A 154 2.33 10.62 -8.25
CA PHE A 154 1.44 11.39 -7.44
C PHE A 154 1.44 12.86 -7.89
N GLU A 155 0.53 13.19 -8.77
CA GLU A 155 0.25 14.56 -9.25
C GLU A 155 -1.25 14.80 -9.20
N ASP A 156 -1.66 15.99 -8.75
CA ASP A 156 -3.08 16.33 -8.56
C ASP A 156 -3.89 16.22 -9.86
N ASP A 157 -3.25 16.45 -11.01
CA ASP A 157 -3.90 16.47 -12.31
C ASP A 157 -4.01 15.08 -12.96
N ASN A 158 -3.46 14.04 -12.34
CA ASN A 158 -3.54 12.71 -12.90
C ASN A 158 -4.98 12.19 -12.85
N ILE A 159 -5.61 12.09 -14.03
CA ILE A 159 -7.01 11.67 -14.20
C ILE A 159 -7.25 10.26 -13.64
N ASN A 160 -6.24 9.40 -13.68
CA ASN A 160 -6.34 8.02 -13.17
C ASN A 160 -6.49 7.99 -11.65
N LEU A 161 -5.94 8.99 -10.95
CA LEU A 161 -5.98 9.09 -9.51
C LEU A 161 -7.27 9.75 -8.99
N ARG A 162 -8.01 10.42 -9.86
CA ARG A 162 -9.19 11.21 -9.48
C ARG A 162 -10.23 10.42 -8.72
N ASN A 163 -10.49 9.16 -9.12
CA ASN A 163 -11.49 8.31 -8.49
C ASN A 163 -11.08 7.77 -7.11
N TYR A 164 -9.80 7.91 -6.76
CA TYR A 164 -9.23 7.43 -5.50
C TYR A 164 -8.96 8.54 -4.51
N ARG A 165 -9.31 9.80 -4.83
CA ARG A 165 -9.11 10.95 -3.93
C ARG A 165 -9.85 10.76 -2.60
N PRO A 166 -9.29 11.27 -1.48
CA PRO A 166 -9.93 11.22 -0.17
C PRO A 166 -11.31 11.90 -0.13
N SER A 167 -11.49 13.01 -0.87
CA SER A 167 -12.74 13.76 -0.97
C SER A 167 -13.87 13.00 -1.65
N ILE A 168 -13.55 11.95 -2.42
CA ILE A 168 -14.57 11.14 -3.09
C ILE A 168 -15.13 10.12 -2.10
N MET A 169 -16.39 10.29 -1.75
CA MET A 169 -17.09 9.42 -0.81
C MET A 169 -17.25 8.00 -1.35
N ALA A 170 -17.32 7.02 -0.46
CA ALA A 170 -17.49 5.61 -0.82
C ALA A 170 -18.75 5.37 -1.67
N SER A 171 -19.83 6.12 -1.46
CA SER A 171 -21.05 6.07 -2.25
C SER A 171 -20.85 6.51 -3.70
N GLU A 172 -20.00 7.51 -3.94
CA GLU A 172 -19.68 7.99 -5.29
C GLU A 172 -18.77 7.02 -6.04
N ARG A 173 -17.95 6.26 -5.31
CA ARG A 173 -17.10 5.21 -5.92
C ARG A 173 -17.90 4.03 -6.38
N ALA A 174 -18.94 3.64 -5.66
CA ALA A 174 -19.82 2.52 -6.03
C ALA A 174 -20.55 2.77 -7.35
N THR A 175 -20.77 4.04 -7.71
CA THR A 175 -21.39 4.42 -8.97
C THR A 175 -20.38 4.56 -10.14
N ARG A 176 -19.09 4.69 -9.81
CA ARG A 176 -18.01 4.73 -10.81
C ARG A 176 -17.37 3.36 -10.86
N LEU A 177 -17.64 2.63 -11.94
CA LEU A 177 -17.06 1.31 -12.19
C LEU A 177 -15.52 1.40 -12.20
N THR A 178 -14.91 1.26 -11.03
CA THR A 178 -13.49 1.01 -10.94
C THR A 178 -13.30 -0.50 -10.85
N PRO A 179 -12.62 -1.12 -11.82
CA PRO A 179 -12.49 -2.59 -11.87
C PRO A 179 -11.72 -3.18 -10.70
N ALA A 180 -10.93 -2.38 -9.98
CA ALA A 180 -10.14 -2.84 -8.85
C ALA A 180 -10.40 -2.03 -7.58
N ALA A 181 -10.26 -2.69 -6.43
CA ALA A 181 -10.41 -2.09 -5.11
C ALA A 181 -9.31 -1.06 -4.78
N GLY A 182 -8.21 -1.06 -5.52
CA GLY A 182 -7.07 -0.16 -5.30
C GLY A 182 -6.18 -0.04 -6.52
N ILE A 183 -5.28 0.92 -6.45
CA ILE A 183 -4.24 1.17 -7.46
C ILE A 183 -2.87 1.28 -6.81
N ALA A 184 -1.83 1.00 -7.57
CA ALA A 184 -0.45 1.23 -7.20
C ALA A 184 0.01 2.60 -7.70
N ILE A 185 0.51 3.44 -6.79
CA ILE A 185 1.03 4.77 -7.09
C ILE A 185 2.44 4.91 -6.53
N ARG A 186 3.30 5.62 -7.23
CA ARG A 186 4.66 5.92 -6.78
C ARG A 186 4.68 7.26 -6.08
N HIS A 187 5.24 7.30 -4.88
CA HIS A 187 5.46 8.56 -4.16
C HIS A 187 6.56 9.36 -4.86
N SER A 188 6.35 10.66 -5.09
CA SER A 188 7.39 11.53 -5.65
C SER A 188 8.52 11.72 -4.61
N LYS A 189 9.78 11.68 -5.05
CA LYS A 189 10.95 11.81 -4.15
C LYS A 189 11.04 13.15 -3.40
N ARG A 190 10.18 14.12 -3.72
CA ARG A 190 10.22 15.48 -3.13
C ARG A 190 9.80 15.56 -1.66
N MET A 191 9.16 14.53 -1.11
CA MET A 191 8.74 14.50 0.30
C MET A 191 9.69 13.74 1.23
N GLN A 192 10.88 13.39 0.76
CA GLN A 192 11.89 12.67 1.56
C GLN A 192 13.03 13.59 2.07
N ALA A 193 12.88 14.90 1.99
CA ALA A 193 13.87 15.86 2.52
C ALA A 193 13.45 16.33 3.92
#